data_8745af88f27acb93b4c8387cfbea419d
#
_entry.id   8745af88f27acb93b4c8387cfbea419d
#
_cell.length_a   1.000
_cell.length_b   1.000
_cell.length_c   1.000
_cell.angle_alpha   90.00
_cell.angle_beta   90.00
_cell.angle_gamma   90.00
#
_symmetry.space_group_name_H-M   'P 1'
#
loop_
_entity.id
_entity.type
_entity.pdbx_description
1 polymer ?
#
loop_
_entity_poly.entity_id
_entity_poly.type
_entity_poly.pdbx_seq_one_letter_code
_entity_poly.pdbx_strand_id
1 'polypeptide(L)'
;MASGQYNDNLPGKKEKREPASRPDHSLPEDEKMGVYHAIYTRRDIRREFLPDPIPMETVLRLLKAAHHAPSVGFMQPWNFILIEKDEIRRELKRVVDKERQAAAIVFESPRSEKFLSLKVDAILDAPLLIAVTIDPAREGPFVLGRLSDQDTDLYSASCAIMNLWLAARAEGIGMGWVTIFRREDVQGILNLPYHVRPIGILCLGYVREFPRRPMLETEDWAYRQPLSKHVFVDGWNRQEGTLWESMSPGLDRREEWPWEL
;
A
#
# COMPACT_ATOMS: atom_id res chain seq x y z
N MET A 1 35.03 -20.58 -71.28
CA MET A 1 36.00 -20.47 -70.21
C MET A 1 36.04 -19.03 -69.74
N ALA A 2 35.39 -18.70 -68.69
CA ALA A 2 35.42 -17.34 -68.10
C ALA A 2 35.61 -17.57 -66.57
N SER A 3 36.81 -17.22 -66.13
CA SER A 3 37.22 -17.28 -64.74
C SER A 3 36.62 -16.07 -63.95
N GLY A 4 35.68 -16.34 -63.09
CA GLY A 4 35.15 -15.33 -62.16
C GLY A 4 36.14 -15.17 -61.01
N GLN A 5 36.62 -13.93 -60.81
CA GLN A 5 37.38 -13.52 -59.63
C GLN A 5 36.42 -13.33 -58.46
N TYR A 6 36.63 -14.08 -57.41
CA TYR A 6 36.00 -13.85 -56.08
C TYR A 6 36.67 -12.65 -55.42
N ASN A 7 35.89 -11.66 -55.09
CA ASN A 7 36.32 -10.45 -54.38
C ASN A 7 36.07 -10.64 -52.89
N ASP A 8 37.14 -10.96 -52.15
CA ASP A 8 37.11 -11.05 -50.68
C ASP A 8 37.11 -9.67 -50.04
N ASN A 9 35.91 -9.09 -49.90
CA ASN A 9 35.70 -7.95 -49.03
C ASN A 9 35.37 -8.44 -47.61
N LEU A 10 36.37 -8.60 -46.77
CA LEU A 10 36.21 -8.78 -45.33
C LEU A 10 35.52 -7.56 -44.70
N PRO A 11 34.43 -7.74 -43.94
CA PRO A 11 33.79 -6.61 -43.29
C PRO A 11 34.72 -6.03 -42.21
N GLY A 12 34.88 -4.70 -42.27
CA GLY A 12 35.71 -3.91 -41.37
C GLY A 12 35.39 -4.19 -39.88
N LYS A 13 36.46 -4.12 -39.08
CA LYS A 13 36.38 -4.19 -37.62
C LYS A 13 35.27 -3.24 -37.13
N LYS A 14 34.23 -3.81 -36.53
CA LYS A 14 33.24 -3.02 -35.76
C LYS A 14 34.00 -2.32 -34.65
N GLU A 15 34.17 -1.01 -34.74
CA GLU A 15 34.58 -0.15 -33.61
C GLU A 15 33.64 -0.49 -32.44
N LYS A 16 34.23 -0.90 -31.32
CA LYS A 16 33.49 -1.02 -30.05
C LYS A 16 33.05 0.40 -29.69
N ARG A 17 31.77 0.72 -29.97
CA ARG A 17 31.14 1.91 -29.39
C ARG A 17 31.24 1.76 -27.88
N GLU A 18 31.91 2.68 -27.21
CA GLU A 18 31.81 2.81 -25.77
C GLU A 18 30.34 2.89 -25.41
N PRO A 19 29.85 2.15 -24.40
CA PRO A 19 28.46 2.24 -23.98
C PRO A 19 28.21 3.68 -23.58
N ALA A 20 27.25 4.33 -24.26
CA ALA A 20 26.80 5.65 -23.88
C ALA A 20 26.50 5.64 -22.38
N SER A 21 27.02 6.62 -21.63
CA SER A 21 26.74 6.75 -20.21
C SER A 21 25.23 6.72 -19.99
N ARG A 22 24.77 5.82 -19.11
CA ARG A 22 23.35 5.67 -18.80
C ARG A 22 22.81 7.01 -18.29
N PRO A 23 21.72 7.57 -18.88
CA PRO A 23 21.11 8.77 -18.35
C PRO A 23 20.71 8.57 -16.89
N ASP A 24 21.08 9.49 -16.02
CA ASP A 24 20.65 9.48 -14.63
C ASP A 24 19.31 10.21 -14.51
N HIS A 25 18.25 9.47 -14.14
CA HIS A 25 16.90 9.96 -13.88
C HIS A 25 16.54 9.86 -12.39
N SER A 26 17.51 9.67 -11.51
CA SER A 26 17.27 9.67 -10.07
C SER A 26 16.79 11.05 -9.60
N LEU A 27 15.94 11.01 -8.57
CA LEU A 27 15.53 12.24 -7.89
C LEU A 27 16.73 12.88 -7.18
N PRO A 28 16.74 14.22 -6.98
CA PRO A 28 17.67 14.88 -6.08
C PRO A 28 17.72 14.17 -4.71
N GLU A 29 18.87 14.20 -4.04
CA GLU A 29 19.08 13.37 -2.84
C GLU A 29 18.09 13.68 -1.72
N ASP A 30 17.75 14.95 -1.50
CA ASP A 30 16.77 15.39 -0.51
C ASP A 30 15.34 14.89 -0.82
N GLU A 31 14.93 14.94 -2.10
CA GLU A 31 13.63 14.41 -2.54
C GLU A 31 13.59 12.89 -2.41
N LYS A 32 14.66 12.19 -2.81
CA LYS A 32 14.80 10.75 -2.66
C LYS A 32 14.71 10.34 -1.19
N MET A 33 15.45 11.05 -0.32
CA MET A 33 15.42 10.83 1.13
C MET A 33 14.00 11.04 1.70
N GLY A 34 13.26 12.04 1.23
CA GLY A 34 11.86 12.27 1.64
C GLY A 34 10.94 11.09 1.32
N VAL A 35 11.08 10.49 0.14
CA VAL A 35 10.30 9.31 -0.25
C VAL A 35 10.59 8.11 0.66
N TYR A 36 11.86 7.77 0.88
CA TYR A 36 12.24 6.67 1.76
C TYR A 36 11.83 6.93 3.21
N HIS A 37 11.99 8.16 3.70
CA HIS A 37 11.53 8.55 5.03
C HIS A 37 10.03 8.24 5.21
N ALA A 38 9.18 8.66 4.29
CA ALA A 38 7.75 8.38 4.36
C ALA A 38 7.47 6.86 4.37
N ILE A 39 8.15 6.08 3.51
CA ILE A 39 7.98 4.62 3.41
C ILE A 39 8.36 3.94 4.74
N TYR A 40 9.53 4.24 5.29
CA TYR A 40 10.06 3.54 6.47
C TYR A 40 9.39 3.98 7.78
N THR A 41 8.92 5.22 7.86
CA THR A 41 8.34 5.77 9.10
C THR A 41 6.81 5.83 9.12
N ARG A 42 6.12 5.50 8.02
CA ARG A 42 4.67 5.32 8.01
C ARG A 42 4.26 4.21 8.99
N ARG A 43 3.21 4.47 9.75
CA ARG A 43 2.62 3.50 10.69
C ARG A 43 1.12 3.42 10.51
N ASP A 44 0.55 2.25 10.81
CA ASP A 44 -0.89 2.07 10.96
C ASP A 44 -1.29 2.60 12.34
N ILE A 45 -1.90 3.78 12.35
CA ILE A 45 -2.23 4.52 13.56
C ILE A 45 -3.65 4.17 14.02
N ARG A 46 -3.77 3.76 15.28
CA ARG A 46 -5.03 3.36 15.91
C ARG A 46 -5.31 4.09 17.22
N ARG A 47 -4.35 4.84 17.71
CA ARG A 47 -4.40 5.55 19.00
C ARG A 47 -3.83 6.96 18.84
N GLU A 48 -4.12 7.81 19.82
CA GLU A 48 -3.48 9.12 19.99
C GLU A 48 -3.74 10.14 18.87
N PHE A 49 -4.86 10.00 18.19
CA PHE A 49 -5.31 11.05 17.30
C PHE A 49 -5.64 12.32 18.11
N LEU A 50 -5.18 13.44 17.58
CA LEU A 50 -5.56 14.77 18.09
C LEU A 50 -6.92 15.17 17.49
N PRO A 51 -7.73 15.94 18.22
CA PRO A 51 -9.06 16.38 17.76
C PRO A 51 -9.01 17.45 16.67
N ASP A 52 -7.81 17.98 16.40
CA ASP A 52 -7.63 19.08 15.45
C ASP A 52 -8.05 18.63 14.04
N PRO A 53 -8.91 19.41 13.36
CA PRO A 53 -9.35 19.07 12.02
C PRO A 53 -8.20 19.20 11.01
N ILE A 54 -8.18 18.33 10.01
CA ILE A 54 -7.27 18.46 8.89
C ILE A 54 -7.78 19.55 7.95
N PRO A 55 -6.99 20.57 7.60
CA PRO A 55 -7.38 21.60 6.64
C PRO A 55 -7.85 20.98 5.31
N MET A 56 -8.93 21.52 4.73
CA MET A 56 -9.48 20.95 3.49
C MET A 56 -8.49 20.95 2.33
N GLU A 57 -7.61 21.92 2.26
CA GLU A 57 -6.54 21.97 1.26
C GLU A 57 -5.58 20.78 1.37
N THR A 58 -5.28 20.37 2.59
CA THR A 58 -4.47 19.16 2.85
C THR A 58 -5.25 17.91 2.46
N VAL A 59 -6.52 17.79 2.83
CA VAL A 59 -7.38 16.67 2.40
C VAL A 59 -7.40 16.56 0.87
N LEU A 60 -7.53 17.68 0.16
CA LEU A 60 -7.49 17.71 -1.31
C LEU A 60 -6.14 17.23 -1.87
N ARG A 61 -5.00 17.62 -1.25
CA ARG A 61 -3.67 17.10 -1.66
C ARG A 61 -3.57 15.59 -1.47
N LEU A 62 -4.06 15.06 -0.34
CA LEU A 62 -4.08 13.62 -0.07
C LEU A 62 -4.92 12.86 -1.11
N LEU A 63 -6.13 13.34 -1.41
CA LEU A 63 -7.00 12.72 -2.40
C LEU A 63 -6.39 12.77 -3.82
N LYS A 64 -5.73 13.88 -4.19
CA LYS A 64 -5.00 13.98 -5.45
C LYS A 64 -3.85 12.99 -5.51
N ALA A 65 -3.05 12.86 -4.45
CA ALA A 65 -1.98 11.87 -4.38
C ALA A 65 -2.52 10.44 -4.56
N ALA A 66 -3.61 10.10 -3.89
CA ALA A 66 -4.30 8.82 -4.07
C ALA A 66 -4.72 8.60 -5.54
N HIS A 67 -5.30 9.62 -6.16
CA HIS A 67 -5.80 9.54 -7.54
C HIS A 67 -4.69 9.40 -8.59
N HIS A 68 -3.44 9.74 -8.28
CA HIS A 68 -2.27 9.54 -9.14
C HIS A 68 -1.69 8.11 -9.07
N ALA A 69 -2.35 7.19 -8.37
CA ALA A 69 -1.92 5.80 -8.36
C ALA A 69 -2.07 5.12 -9.73
N PRO A 70 -1.21 4.16 -10.06
CA PRO A 70 -1.42 3.33 -11.24
C PRO A 70 -2.68 2.47 -11.09
N SER A 71 -3.32 2.14 -12.21
CA SER A 71 -4.45 1.22 -12.22
C SER A 71 -4.46 0.33 -13.46
N VAL A 72 -5.04 -0.86 -13.32
CA VAL A 72 -5.23 -1.79 -14.43
C VAL A 72 -5.97 -1.07 -15.57
N GLY A 73 -5.43 -1.15 -16.79
CA GLY A 73 -6.00 -0.50 -17.96
C GLY A 73 -6.35 0.98 -17.79
N PHE A 74 -5.71 1.66 -16.82
CA PHE A 74 -5.99 3.06 -16.45
C PHE A 74 -7.43 3.30 -15.98
N MET A 75 -8.09 2.27 -15.44
CA MET A 75 -9.53 2.27 -15.12
C MET A 75 -9.88 3.09 -13.86
N GLN A 76 -8.94 3.31 -12.92
CA GLN A 76 -9.15 4.11 -11.70
C GLN A 76 -10.40 3.67 -10.90
N PRO A 77 -10.46 2.41 -10.46
CA PRO A 77 -11.69 1.79 -9.94
C PRO A 77 -12.13 2.33 -8.57
N TRP A 78 -11.32 3.12 -7.91
CA TRP A 78 -11.54 3.62 -6.56
C TRP A 78 -12.55 4.76 -6.48
N ASN A 79 -13.28 4.80 -5.35
CA ASN A 79 -14.01 5.97 -4.91
C ASN A 79 -13.64 6.27 -3.45
N PHE A 80 -13.70 7.54 -3.08
CA PHE A 80 -13.43 8.03 -1.74
C PHE A 80 -14.69 8.70 -1.20
N ILE A 81 -15.25 8.15 -0.11
CA ILE A 81 -16.46 8.66 0.54
C ILE A 81 -16.04 9.23 1.89
N LEU A 82 -16.08 10.55 2.02
CA LEU A 82 -15.78 11.24 3.26
C LEU A 82 -16.98 11.09 4.22
N ILE A 83 -16.71 10.67 5.44
CA ILE A 83 -17.73 10.42 6.46
C ILE A 83 -17.73 11.58 7.44
N GLU A 84 -18.75 12.40 7.37
CA GLU A 84 -18.93 13.59 8.22
C GLU A 84 -19.88 13.31 9.40
N LYS A 85 -20.98 12.56 9.14
CA LYS A 85 -22.06 12.36 10.13
C LYS A 85 -21.66 11.39 11.23
N ASP A 86 -21.83 11.81 12.48
CA ASP A 86 -21.54 10.99 13.66
C ASP A 86 -22.41 9.73 13.74
N GLU A 87 -23.64 9.75 13.22
CA GLU A 87 -24.51 8.58 13.16
C GLU A 87 -23.88 7.48 12.31
N ILE A 88 -23.35 7.84 11.12
CA ILE A 88 -22.67 6.92 10.22
C ILE A 88 -21.40 6.38 10.86
N ARG A 89 -20.61 7.23 11.54
CA ARG A 89 -19.41 6.78 12.27
C ARG A 89 -19.76 5.74 13.33
N ARG A 90 -20.82 5.99 14.13
CA ARG A 90 -21.28 5.04 15.17
C ARG A 90 -21.77 3.72 14.57
N GLU A 91 -22.48 3.75 13.45
CA GLU A 91 -22.92 2.52 12.76
C GLU A 91 -21.74 1.72 12.20
N LEU A 92 -20.76 2.39 11.56
CA LEU A 92 -19.53 1.75 11.09
C LEU A 92 -18.75 1.13 12.27
N LYS A 93 -18.62 1.84 13.37
CA LYS A 93 -17.96 1.30 14.58
C LYS A 93 -18.67 0.06 15.10
N ARG A 94 -20.00 0.06 15.16
CA ARG A 94 -20.80 -1.06 15.62
C ARG A 94 -20.58 -2.34 14.77
N VAL A 95 -20.50 -2.19 13.44
CA VAL A 95 -20.26 -3.37 12.57
C VAL A 95 -18.82 -3.86 12.68
N VAL A 96 -17.86 -2.98 12.88
CA VAL A 96 -16.47 -3.37 13.14
C VAL A 96 -16.35 -4.12 14.47
N ASP A 97 -16.99 -3.65 15.54
CA ASP A 97 -16.99 -4.33 16.84
C ASP A 97 -17.65 -5.70 16.78
N LYS A 98 -18.75 -5.82 16.05
CA LYS A 98 -19.44 -7.10 15.83
C LYS A 98 -18.52 -8.12 15.14
N GLU A 99 -17.85 -7.72 14.04
CA GLU A 99 -16.93 -8.62 13.33
C GLU A 99 -15.67 -8.94 14.15
N ARG A 100 -15.16 -7.98 14.92
CA ARG A 100 -14.05 -8.21 15.84
C ARG A 100 -14.39 -9.27 16.87
N GLN A 101 -15.58 -9.22 17.48
CA GLN A 101 -16.04 -10.22 18.43
C GLN A 101 -16.22 -11.59 17.75
N ALA A 102 -16.82 -11.64 16.56
CA ALA A 102 -16.95 -12.87 15.80
C ALA A 102 -15.59 -13.49 15.44
N ALA A 103 -14.62 -12.66 15.03
CA ALA A 103 -13.27 -13.11 14.71
C ALA A 103 -12.52 -13.64 15.94
N ALA A 104 -12.79 -13.13 17.14
CA ALA A 104 -12.15 -13.60 18.36
C ALA A 104 -12.47 -15.06 18.69
N ILE A 105 -13.63 -15.56 18.27
CA ILE A 105 -14.07 -16.94 18.52
C ILE A 105 -13.18 -17.97 17.80
N VAL A 106 -12.51 -17.56 16.70
CA VAL A 106 -11.61 -18.43 15.92
C VAL A 106 -10.30 -18.71 16.66
N PHE A 107 -9.94 -17.86 17.61
CA PHE A 107 -8.71 -18.01 18.38
C PHE A 107 -8.98 -18.77 19.69
N GLU A 108 -8.08 -19.69 20.04
CA GLU A 108 -8.06 -20.32 21.36
C GLU A 108 -7.53 -19.34 22.41
N SER A 109 -8.00 -19.47 23.67
CA SER A 109 -7.43 -18.74 24.80
C SER A 109 -5.97 -19.20 25.05
N PRO A 110 -4.99 -18.31 25.34
CA PRO A 110 -5.14 -16.87 25.65
C PRO A 110 -5.10 -15.93 24.43
N ARG A 111 -4.97 -16.45 23.21
CA ARG A 111 -4.81 -15.63 21.99
C ARG A 111 -6.08 -14.84 21.67
N SER A 112 -7.26 -15.37 21.97
CA SER A 112 -8.54 -14.68 21.82
C SER A 112 -8.61 -13.43 22.70
N GLU A 113 -8.20 -13.55 23.97
CA GLU A 113 -8.16 -12.42 24.92
C GLU A 113 -7.18 -11.34 24.44
N LYS A 114 -6.00 -11.76 23.99
CA LYS A 114 -4.99 -10.85 23.44
C LYS A 114 -5.52 -10.14 22.19
N PHE A 115 -6.21 -10.84 21.27
CA PHE A 115 -6.83 -10.24 20.10
C PHE A 115 -7.87 -9.17 20.49
N LEU A 116 -8.70 -9.46 21.48
CA LEU A 116 -9.69 -8.51 22.00
C LEU A 116 -9.09 -7.32 22.76
N SER A 117 -7.88 -7.41 23.25
CA SER A 117 -7.16 -6.28 23.87
C SER A 117 -6.53 -5.32 22.86
N LEU A 118 -6.27 -5.77 21.61
CA LEU A 118 -5.67 -4.93 20.58
C LEU A 118 -6.63 -3.80 20.18
N LYS A 119 -6.14 -2.61 19.99
CA LYS A 119 -6.88 -1.49 19.38
C LYS A 119 -6.84 -1.66 17.85
N VAL A 120 -7.94 -2.08 17.23
CA VAL A 120 -7.99 -2.43 15.80
C VAL A 120 -8.58 -1.35 14.89
N ASP A 121 -9.14 -0.30 15.46
CA ASP A 121 -9.73 0.83 14.72
C ASP A 121 -9.57 2.15 15.47
N ALA A 122 -9.85 3.25 14.78
CA ALA A 122 -9.92 4.60 15.31
C ALA A 122 -11.12 5.37 14.74
N ILE A 123 -12.22 4.67 14.44
CA ILE A 123 -13.38 5.23 13.75
C ILE A 123 -14.01 6.39 14.53
N LEU A 124 -14.03 6.33 15.86
CA LEU A 124 -14.57 7.40 16.70
C LEU A 124 -13.50 8.37 17.19
N ASP A 125 -12.21 8.04 17.05
CA ASP A 125 -11.11 8.84 17.58
C ASP A 125 -10.52 9.80 16.53
N ALA A 126 -10.49 9.37 15.25
CA ALA A 126 -9.90 10.15 14.17
C ALA A 126 -10.83 11.29 13.70
N PRO A 127 -10.32 12.51 13.49
CA PRO A 127 -11.15 13.64 13.03
C PRO A 127 -11.71 13.46 11.61
N LEU A 128 -11.01 12.72 10.74
CA LEU A 128 -11.45 12.47 9.37
C LEU A 128 -11.56 10.96 9.11
N LEU A 129 -12.69 10.53 8.52
CA LEU A 129 -12.88 9.19 8.00
C LEU A 129 -13.12 9.23 6.50
N ILE A 130 -12.49 8.28 5.79
CA ILE A 130 -12.70 8.07 4.35
C ILE A 130 -12.99 6.58 4.12
N ALA A 131 -14.20 6.25 3.68
CA ALA A 131 -14.45 4.91 3.17
C ALA A 131 -13.95 4.81 1.72
N VAL A 132 -13.13 3.79 1.45
CA VAL A 132 -12.64 3.51 0.10
C VAL A 132 -13.41 2.35 -0.48
N THR A 133 -13.93 2.54 -1.68
CA THR A 133 -14.69 1.51 -2.40
C THR A 133 -14.09 1.29 -3.78
N ILE A 134 -14.35 0.15 -4.37
CA ILE A 134 -14.05 -0.15 -5.77
C ILE A 134 -15.34 -0.35 -6.55
N ASP A 135 -15.34 0.22 -7.76
CA ASP A 135 -16.42 0.04 -8.73
C ASP A 135 -15.89 -0.81 -9.90
N PRO A 136 -16.19 -2.12 -9.91
CA PRO A 136 -15.72 -3.01 -10.96
C PRO A 136 -16.41 -2.77 -12.31
N ALA A 137 -17.46 -1.97 -12.38
CA ALA A 137 -18.14 -1.62 -13.63
C ALA A 137 -17.55 -0.38 -14.33
N ARG A 138 -16.61 0.32 -13.67
CA ARG A 138 -15.98 1.51 -14.24
C ARG A 138 -15.26 1.16 -15.54
N GLU A 139 -15.36 2.04 -16.56
CA GLU A 139 -14.78 1.86 -17.90
C GLU A 139 -15.34 0.64 -18.67
N GLY A 140 -16.45 0.07 -18.20
CA GLY A 140 -17.15 -1.00 -18.89
C GLY A 140 -16.47 -2.39 -18.80
N PRO A 141 -16.89 -3.33 -19.67
CA PRO A 141 -16.45 -4.73 -19.55
C PRO A 141 -15.05 -5.00 -20.14
N PHE A 142 -14.50 -4.13 -20.96
CA PHE A 142 -13.27 -4.38 -21.74
C PHE A 142 -12.08 -3.55 -21.26
N VAL A 143 -11.74 -3.67 -19.98
CA VAL A 143 -10.54 -3.04 -19.40
C VAL A 143 -9.31 -3.87 -19.72
N LEU A 144 -8.26 -3.23 -20.27
CA LEU A 144 -6.99 -3.89 -20.61
C LEU A 144 -6.36 -4.55 -19.37
N GLY A 145 -6.08 -5.85 -19.47
CA GLY A 145 -5.43 -6.66 -18.42
C GLY A 145 -6.38 -7.22 -17.35
N ARG A 146 -7.63 -6.75 -17.27
CA ARG A 146 -8.59 -7.17 -16.24
C ARG A 146 -9.19 -8.56 -16.48
N LEU A 147 -9.31 -8.98 -17.75
CA LEU A 147 -9.90 -10.28 -18.07
C LEU A 147 -9.10 -11.47 -17.55
N SER A 148 -7.79 -11.30 -17.38
CA SER A 148 -6.90 -12.34 -16.86
C SER A 148 -6.95 -12.50 -15.34
N ASP A 149 -7.24 -11.40 -14.62
CA ASP A 149 -7.31 -11.37 -13.17
C ASP A 149 -8.30 -10.28 -12.72
N GLN A 150 -9.41 -10.70 -12.12
CA GLN A 150 -10.46 -9.78 -11.65
C GLN A 150 -10.08 -9.04 -10.35
N ASP A 151 -9.05 -9.49 -9.63
CA ASP A 151 -8.59 -8.83 -8.42
C ASP A 151 -7.71 -7.60 -8.71
N THR A 152 -7.38 -7.34 -9.98
CA THR A 152 -6.62 -6.15 -10.40
C THR A 152 -7.28 -4.82 -10.02
N ASP A 153 -8.60 -4.79 -9.85
CA ASP A 153 -9.34 -3.65 -9.31
C ASP A 153 -8.90 -3.36 -7.86
N LEU A 154 -8.80 -4.41 -7.05
CA LEU A 154 -8.38 -4.33 -5.65
C LEU A 154 -6.91 -3.92 -5.54
N TYR A 155 -6.03 -4.48 -6.39
CA TYR A 155 -4.62 -4.10 -6.44
C TYR A 155 -4.46 -2.62 -6.78
N SER A 156 -5.21 -2.15 -7.78
CA SER A 156 -5.23 -0.73 -8.19
C SER A 156 -5.66 0.19 -7.05
N ALA A 157 -6.75 -0.12 -6.37
CA ALA A 157 -7.24 0.69 -5.26
C ALA A 157 -6.31 0.61 -4.03
N SER A 158 -5.61 -0.51 -3.82
CA SER A 158 -4.59 -0.63 -2.78
C SER A 158 -3.40 0.28 -3.04
N CYS A 159 -3.00 0.46 -4.31
CA CYS A 159 -1.99 1.46 -4.68
C CYS A 159 -2.46 2.89 -4.37
N ALA A 160 -3.72 3.21 -4.64
CA ALA A 160 -4.29 4.52 -4.30
C ALA A 160 -4.31 4.78 -2.79
N ILE A 161 -4.67 3.78 -1.98
CA ILE A 161 -4.61 3.87 -0.51
C ILE A 161 -3.15 4.07 -0.06
N MET A 162 -2.19 3.36 -0.64
CA MET A 162 -0.78 3.52 -0.28
C MET A 162 -0.25 4.90 -0.63
N ASN A 163 -0.57 5.44 -1.81
CA ASN A 163 -0.19 6.81 -2.17
C ASN A 163 -0.76 7.83 -1.17
N LEU A 164 -2.04 7.68 -0.80
CA LEU A 164 -2.67 8.53 0.22
C LEU A 164 -1.94 8.42 1.56
N TRP A 165 -1.55 7.21 1.95
CA TRP A 165 -0.86 6.97 3.22
C TRP A 165 0.53 7.59 3.28
N LEU A 166 1.31 7.48 2.20
CA LEU A 166 2.62 8.10 2.12
C LEU A 166 2.52 9.63 2.10
N ALA A 167 1.55 10.17 1.35
CA ALA A 167 1.26 11.61 1.35
C ALA A 167 0.82 12.10 2.75
N ALA A 168 -0.06 11.37 3.43
CA ALA A 168 -0.46 11.68 4.80
C ALA A 168 0.75 11.71 5.75
N ARG A 169 1.66 10.72 5.64
CA ARG A 169 2.88 10.69 6.45
C ARG A 169 3.78 11.90 6.16
N ALA A 170 3.91 12.31 4.90
CA ALA A 170 4.69 13.49 4.51
C ALA A 170 4.09 14.80 5.06
N GLU A 171 2.76 14.88 5.20
CA GLU A 171 2.03 16.01 5.80
C GLU A 171 1.95 15.92 7.35
N GLY A 172 2.61 14.93 7.98
CA GLY A 172 2.55 14.75 9.43
C GLY A 172 1.21 14.17 9.94
N ILE A 173 0.41 13.57 9.06
CA ILE A 173 -0.91 13.01 9.37
C ILE A 173 -0.78 11.51 9.57
N GLY A 174 -1.28 11.02 10.70
CA GLY A 174 -1.45 9.60 10.97
C GLY A 174 -2.63 9.04 10.19
N MET A 175 -2.49 7.79 9.74
CA MET A 175 -3.57 7.05 9.09
C MET A 175 -3.64 5.62 9.60
N GLY A 176 -4.86 5.13 9.83
CA GLY A 176 -5.17 3.73 10.07
C GLY A 176 -6.10 3.20 8.99
N TRP A 177 -5.91 1.95 8.57
CA TRP A 177 -6.76 1.27 7.59
C TRP A 177 -7.52 0.12 8.25
N VAL A 178 -8.84 0.30 8.41
CA VAL A 178 -9.75 -0.67 9.02
C VAL A 178 -10.41 -1.52 7.94
N THR A 179 -10.30 -2.84 8.06
CA THR A 179 -10.87 -3.84 7.14
C THR A 179 -11.72 -4.89 7.84
N ILE A 180 -11.87 -4.80 9.17
CA ILE A 180 -12.64 -5.74 10.00
C ILE A 180 -14.12 -5.37 9.92
N PHE A 181 -14.78 -5.76 8.83
CA PHE A 181 -16.23 -5.59 8.63
C PHE A 181 -16.72 -6.54 7.52
N ARG A 182 -18.03 -6.81 7.50
CA ARG A 182 -18.67 -7.43 6.34
C ARG A 182 -19.00 -6.39 5.31
N ARG A 183 -18.76 -6.71 4.05
CA ARG A 183 -18.99 -5.77 2.92
C ARG A 183 -20.45 -5.31 2.89
N GLU A 184 -21.37 -6.22 3.07
CA GLU A 184 -22.81 -6.00 3.02
C GLU A 184 -23.28 -5.00 4.11
N ASP A 185 -22.70 -5.07 5.30
CA ASP A 185 -23.02 -4.15 6.39
C ASP A 185 -22.59 -2.72 6.01
N VAL A 186 -21.37 -2.53 5.49
CA VAL A 186 -20.89 -1.21 5.06
C VAL A 186 -21.62 -0.71 3.81
N GLN A 187 -21.95 -1.61 2.87
CA GLN A 187 -22.80 -1.26 1.72
C GLN A 187 -24.16 -0.70 2.16
N GLY A 188 -24.79 -1.33 3.13
CA GLY A 188 -26.07 -0.88 3.69
C GLY A 188 -25.96 0.49 4.37
N ILE A 189 -24.95 0.68 5.23
CA ILE A 189 -24.73 1.94 5.96
C ILE A 189 -24.47 3.11 5.01
N LEU A 190 -23.64 2.88 3.96
CA LEU A 190 -23.25 3.92 3.00
C LEU A 190 -24.17 3.98 1.77
N ASN A 191 -25.23 3.17 1.74
CA ASN A 191 -26.16 3.07 0.62
C ASN A 191 -25.46 2.86 -0.74
N LEU A 192 -24.48 1.93 -0.77
CA LEU A 192 -23.69 1.63 -1.98
C LEU A 192 -24.50 0.74 -2.94
N PRO A 193 -24.36 0.93 -4.27
CA PRO A 193 -24.83 -0.04 -5.25
C PRO A 193 -24.23 -1.44 -4.97
N TYR A 194 -24.99 -2.50 -5.27
CA TYR A 194 -24.57 -3.89 -4.99
C TYR A 194 -23.18 -4.26 -5.56
N HIS A 195 -22.86 -3.76 -6.75
CA HIS A 195 -21.57 -4.04 -7.40
C HIS A 195 -20.40 -3.23 -6.83
N VAL A 196 -20.65 -2.13 -6.12
CA VAL A 196 -19.61 -1.29 -5.51
C VAL A 196 -19.18 -1.90 -4.19
N ARG A 197 -17.90 -2.30 -4.08
CA ARG A 197 -17.38 -3.04 -2.93
C ARG A 197 -16.58 -2.11 -2.01
N PRO A 198 -16.94 -1.95 -0.73
CA PRO A 198 -16.07 -1.29 0.23
C PRO A 198 -14.84 -2.17 0.52
N ILE A 199 -13.65 -1.56 0.55
CA ILE A 199 -12.38 -2.25 0.78
C ILE A 199 -11.64 -1.75 2.01
N GLY A 200 -12.10 -0.66 2.62
CA GLY A 200 -11.53 -0.14 3.85
C GLY A 200 -12.16 1.15 4.32
N ILE A 201 -11.97 1.40 5.60
CA ILE A 201 -12.27 2.68 6.25
C ILE A 201 -10.94 3.25 6.71
N LEU A 202 -10.55 4.39 6.17
CA LEU A 202 -9.33 5.09 6.53
C LEU A 202 -9.65 6.10 7.64
N CYS A 203 -8.91 6.02 8.74
CA CYS A 203 -9.00 6.93 9.88
C CYS A 203 -7.80 7.87 9.82
N LEU A 204 -8.00 9.17 9.63
CA LEU A 204 -6.93 10.16 9.44
C LEU A 204 -7.02 11.28 10.48
N GLY A 205 -5.86 11.76 10.92
CA GLY A 205 -5.77 12.89 11.84
C GLY A 205 -4.32 13.20 12.21
N TYR A 206 -4.10 14.36 12.81
CA TYR A 206 -2.85 14.64 13.48
C TYR A 206 -2.68 13.68 14.65
N VAL A 207 -1.44 13.34 14.97
CA VAL A 207 -1.10 12.41 16.05
C VAL A 207 -0.09 13.08 16.98
N ARG A 208 -0.12 12.69 18.25
CA ARG A 208 0.83 13.20 19.24
C ARG A 208 2.28 12.86 18.87
N GLU A 209 2.47 11.63 18.38
CA GLU A 209 3.76 11.15 17.87
C GLU A 209 3.56 9.99 16.89
N PHE A 210 4.53 9.77 16.03
CA PHE A 210 4.58 8.57 15.19
C PHE A 210 5.35 7.48 15.94
N PRO A 211 4.72 6.31 16.22
CA PRO A 211 5.39 5.21 16.90
C PRO A 211 6.63 4.76 16.13
N ARG A 212 7.72 4.49 16.83
CA ARG A 212 8.95 3.99 16.22
C ARG A 212 8.79 2.61 15.60
N ARG A 213 8.04 1.71 16.27
CA ARG A 213 7.76 0.35 15.77
C ARG A 213 6.28 0.16 15.47
N PRO A 214 5.93 -0.78 14.58
CA PRO A 214 4.53 -1.16 14.33
C PRO A 214 3.84 -1.56 15.65
N MET A 215 2.58 -1.17 15.81
CA MET A 215 1.81 -1.48 17.02
C MET A 215 1.75 -2.99 17.29
N LEU A 216 1.57 -3.82 16.26
CA LEU A 216 1.50 -5.27 16.44
C LEU A 216 2.81 -5.90 16.94
N GLU A 217 3.95 -5.26 16.66
CA GLU A 217 5.24 -5.66 17.26
C GLU A 217 5.34 -5.24 18.72
N THR A 218 4.92 -4.02 19.06
CA THR A 218 4.97 -3.53 20.45
C THR A 218 3.97 -4.23 21.35
N GLU A 219 2.89 -4.75 20.78
CA GLU A 219 1.87 -5.56 21.46
C GLU A 219 2.19 -7.07 21.41
N ASP A 220 3.37 -7.48 20.94
CA ASP A 220 3.79 -8.89 20.80
C ASP A 220 2.78 -9.79 20.08
N TRP A 221 2.08 -9.24 19.09
CA TRP A 221 1.12 -10.00 18.26
C TRP A 221 1.80 -10.66 17.06
N ALA A 222 2.64 -9.92 16.35
CA ALA A 222 3.38 -10.37 15.18
C ALA A 222 4.61 -9.49 14.94
N TYR A 223 5.63 -10.05 14.30
CA TYR A 223 6.89 -9.38 14.01
C TYR A 223 7.14 -9.34 12.51
N ARG A 224 7.88 -8.32 12.05
CA ARG A 224 8.35 -8.27 10.67
C ARG A 224 9.25 -9.47 10.38
N GLN A 225 8.95 -10.19 9.32
CA GLN A 225 9.78 -11.30 8.87
C GLN A 225 11.03 -10.79 8.15
N PRO A 226 12.16 -11.51 8.22
CA PRO A 226 13.35 -11.22 7.41
C PRO A 226 13.02 -11.19 5.92
N LEU A 227 13.58 -10.23 5.19
CA LEU A 227 13.33 -10.09 3.75
C LEU A 227 13.80 -11.32 2.97
N SER A 228 14.87 -11.97 3.41
CA SER A 228 15.40 -13.21 2.82
C SER A 228 14.38 -14.34 2.73
N LYS A 229 13.36 -14.35 3.59
CA LYS A 229 12.25 -15.33 3.52
C LYS A 229 11.23 -15.05 2.40
N HIS A 230 11.32 -13.91 1.75
CA HIS A 230 10.33 -13.45 0.76
C HIS A 230 10.92 -13.21 -0.62
N VAL A 231 12.23 -13.49 -0.81
CA VAL A 231 12.91 -13.31 -2.08
C VAL A 231 13.39 -14.66 -2.59
N PHE A 232 13.04 -14.97 -3.82
CA PHE A 232 13.40 -16.22 -4.50
C PHE A 232 13.89 -15.93 -5.91
N VAL A 233 14.64 -16.84 -6.52
CA VAL A 233 15.19 -16.70 -7.87
C VAL A 233 14.61 -17.80 -8.78
N ASP A 234 14.03 -17.41 -9.91
CA ASP A 234 13.50 -18.28 -10.96
C ASP A 234 12.43 -19.31 -10.52
N GLY A 235 11.94 -19.25 -9.28
CA GLY A 235 10.90 -20.16 -8.82
C GLY A 235 10.63 -20.05 -7.33
N TRP A 236 9.47 -20.55 -6.91
CA TRP A 236 9.06 -20.53 -5.50
C TRP A 236 10.03 -21.35 -4.64
N ASN A 237 10.47 -20.76 -3.51
CA ASN A 237 11.43 -21.33 -2.56
C ASN A 237 12.82 -21.64 -3.11
N ARG A 238 13.19 -21.12 -4.30
CA ARG A 238 14.53 -21.26 -4.85
C ARG A 238 15.42 -20.11 -4.37
N GLN A 239 16.43 -20.48 -3.57
CA GLN A 239 17.40 -19.57 -2.97
C GLN A 239 18.83 -20.02 -3.31
N GLU A 240 19.11 -20.14 -4.60
CA GLU A 240 20.37 -20.64 -5.16
C GLU A 240 20.76 -19.87 -6.43
N GLY A 241 22.00 -20.02 -6.85
CA GLY A 241 22.55 -19.43 -8.07
C GLY A 241 23.21 -18.07 -7.85
N THR A 242 23.93 -17.61 -8.88
CA THR A 242 24.80 -16.43 -8.83
C THR A 242 24.06 -15.16 -8.36
N LEU A 243 22.81 -14.97 -8.80
CA LEU A 243 22.01 -13.80 -8.40
C LEU A 243 21.69 -13.86 -6.91
N TRP A 244 21.29 -15.04 -6.40
CA TRP A 244 21.03 -15.24 -4.97
C TRP A 244 22.29 -15.00 -4.14
N GLU A 245 23.41 -15.60 -4.52
CA GLU A 245 24.70 -15.45 -3.83
C GLU A 245 25.15 -13.98 -3.77
N SER A 246 24.87 -13.21 -4.83
CA SER A 246 25.22 -11.79 -4.90
C SER A 246 24.37 -10.91 -3.98
N MET A 247 23.06 -11.17 -3.84
CA MET A 247 22.15 -10.27 -3.12
C MET A 247 21.87 -10.71 -1.68
N SER A 248 21.91 -12.03 -1.38
CA SER A 248 21.48 -12.57 -0.08
C SER A 248 22.22 -11.97 1.12
N PRO A 249 23.54 -11.64 1.06
CA PRO A 249 24.24 -11.03 2.19
C PRO A 249 23.70 -9.64 2.58
N GLY A 250 22.99 -8.96 1.66
CA GLY A 250 22.41 -7.64 1.89
C GLY A 250 20.95 -7.64 2.31
N LEU A 251 20.18 -8.72 2.06
CA LEU A 251 18.73 -8.72 2.20
C LEU A 251 18.24 -8.36 3.61
N ASP A 252 18.91 -8.84 4.64
CA ASP A 252 18.51 -8.63 6.04
C ASP A 252 19.43 -7.63 6.76
N ARG A 253 20.32 -6.94 6.04
CA ARG A 253 21.08 -5.83 6.61
C ARG A 253 20.15 -4.66 6.86
N ARG A 254 20.33 -3.98 7.99
CA ARG A 254 19.69 -2.69 8.22
C ARG A 254 20.31 -1.66 7.29
N GLU A 255 19.45 -0.91 6.63
CA GLU A 255 19.88 0.28 5.90
C GLU A 255 20.37 1.32 6.92
N GLU A 256 21.43 2.06 6.61
CA GLU A 256 21.95 3.15 7.48
C GLU A 256 21.10 4.43 7.33
N TRP A 257 19.78 4.29 7.35
CA TRP A 257 18.89 5.45 7.32
C TRP A 257 18.72 6.04 8.71
N PRO A 258 18.73 7.38 8.87
CA PRO A 258 18.64 8.04 10.18
C PRO A 258 17.38 7.70 10.99
N TRP A 259 16.35 7.18 10.33
CA TRP A 259 15.05 6.83 10.89
C TRP A 259 14.79 5.30 10.96
N GLU A 260 15.71 4.48 10.48
CA GLU A 260 15.60 3.03 10.60
C GLU A 260 16.03 2.60 12.00
N LEU A 261 15.16 1.84 12.67
CA LEU A 261 15.31 1.45 14.06
C LEU A 261 15.54 -0.06 14.19
#